data_095f60f5b218b4f6a6a297c1287b43c2
#
_entry.id   095f60f5b218b4f6a6a297c1287b43c2
#
_cell.length_a   1.000
_cell.length_b   1.000
_cell.length_c   1.000
_cell.angle_alpha   90.00
_cell.angle_beta   90.00
_cell.angle_gamma   90.00
#
_symmetry.space_group_name_H-M   'P 1'
#
loop_
_entity.id
_entity.type
_entity.pdbx_description
1 polymer ?
#
loop_
_entity_poly.entity_id
_entity_poly.type
_entity_poly.pdbx_seq_one_letter_code
_entity_poly.pdbx_strand_id
1 'polypeptide(L)'
;MKAIVLKEIGSPENLILAEVPLPKIKDNEVLVQVKAIAINPVDAFVRRNQAALEMIYALKGDEENIILGWDVAGIVTEVGSAVTKFKTGDEVFGNFNFIGQANAYAEFVAAPEEELVIKPANVSFEAAAGATMAALTAWASLVKFAKVKKDDKIIIYGASGGVGHYAVQIAKHFGAYVIGVASGDNKDFVLGLGADEFFDYKTQKVEDFINDADIVHDAVWVEADVNSTEDTHLARSLKTIKKGGILSSIVVYPDQQFIDKAKAEKNITVQRVNVTPNDSYLKDIENIAELLSAGEIKTHISHLFPLADMAKAHEIIQTKNAVGKIILVP
;
A
#
# COMPACT_ATOMS: atom_id res chain seq x y z
N MET A 1 -25.73 -5.89 8.83
CA MET A 1 -24.46 -6.54 8.50
C MET A 1 -23.46 -6.34 9.63
N LYS A 2 -22.48 -7.22 9.74
CA LYS A 2 -21.37 -7.00 10.68
C LYS A 2 -20.34 -6.05 10.09
N ALA A 3 -19.82 -5.16 10.95
CA ALA A 3 -18.73 -4.24 10.62
C ALA A 3 -17.86 -3.96 11.86
N ILE A 4 -16.65 -3.48 11.64
CA ILE A 4 -15.78 -3.00 12.70
C ILE A 4 -15.95 -1.50 12.82
N VAL A 5 -16.47 -1.08 13.97
CA VAL A 5 -16.72 0.34 14.29
C VAL A 5 -15.61 0.85 15.19
N LEU A 6 -15.03 1.98 14.84
CA LEU A 6 -14.12 2.72 15.69
C LEU A 6 -14.93 3.53 16.71
N LYS A 7 -14.90 3.12 17.98
CA LYS A 7 -15.66 3.78 19.06
C LYS A 7 -14.98 5.05 19.58
N GLU A 8 -13.65 5.00 19.61
CA GLU A 8 -12.82 6.10 20.10
C GLU A 8 -11.44 6.03 19.42
N ILE A 9 -10.86 7.18 19.17
CA ILE A 9 -9.50 7.29 18.64
C ILE A 9 -8.49 6.74 19.67
N GLY A 10 -7.46 6.06 19.20
CA GLY A 10 -6.37 5.61 20.06
C GLY A 10 -6.06 4.13 19.93
N SER A 11 -6.44 3.31 20.91
CA SER A 11 -6.07 1.89 21.02
C SER A 11 -6.74 1.00 19.97
N PRO A 12 -6.08 -0.11 19.54
CA PRO A 12 -6.71 -1.12 18.69
C PRO A 12 -7.99 -1.72 19.27
N GLU A 13 -8.09 -1.85 20.60
CA GLU A 13 -9.28 -2.39 21.28
C GLU A 13 -10.55 -1.56 21.05
N ASN A 14 -10.41 -0.32 20.58
CA ASN A 14 -11.54 0.55 20.22
C ASN A 14 -12.18 0.17 18.86
N LEU A 15 -11.61 -0.80 18.14
CA LEU A 15 -12.17 -1.42 16.94
C LEU A 15 -13.11 -2.55 17.35
N ILE A 16 -14.40 -2.28 17.37
CA ILE A 16 -15.42 -3.18 17.93
C ILE A 16 -16.30 -3.75 16.82
N LEU A 17 -16.50 -5.07 16.82
CA LEU A 17 -17.45 -5.73 15.95
C LEU A 17 -18.88 -5.33 16.34
N ALA A 18 -19.64 -4.78 15.41
CA ALA A 18 -21.01 -4.31 15.62
C ALA A 18 -21.94 -4.68 14.47
N GLU A 19 -23.22 -4.74 14.74
CA GLU A 19 -24.28 -4.81 13.71
C GLU A 19 -24.62 -3.39 13.25
N VAL A 20 -24.54 -3.17 11.94
CA VAL A 20 -24.88 -1.89 11.30
C VAL A 20 -25.81 -2.12 10.11
N PRO A 21 -26.57 -1.10 9.65
CA PRO A 21 -27.35 -1.21 8.42
C PRO A 21 -26.49 -1.55 7.21
N LEU A 22 -27.09 -2.20 6.19
CA LEU A 22 -26.44 -2.33 4.87
C LEU A 22 -26.24 -0.95 4.25
N PRO A 23 -25.10 -0.69 3.58
CA PRO A 23 -24.91 0.56 2.87
C PRO A 23 -25.89 0.66 1.70
N LYS A 24 -26.36 1.87 1.44
CA LYS A 24 -27.17 2.18 0.25
C LYS A 24 -26.22 2.59 -0.88
N ILE A 25 -26.37 1.94 -2.03
CA ILE A 25 -25.61 2.30 -3.22
C ILE A 25 -26.21 3.52 -3.93
N LYS A 26 -25.35 4.31 -4.55
CA LYS A 26 -25.72 5.38 -5.49
C LYS A 26 -25.87 4.81 -6.90
N ASP A 27 -26.33 5.64 -7.83
CA ASP A 27 -26.56 5.21 -9.22
C ASP A 27 -25.28 4.66 -9.90
N ASN A 28 -24.10 5.18 -9.56
CA ASN A 28 -22.79 4.76 -10.10
C ASN A 28 -22.01 3.80 -9.18
N GLU A 29 -22.63 3.27 -8.15
CA GLU A 29 -21.98 2.36 -7.19
C GLU A 29 -22.49 0.92 -7.33
N VAL A 30 -21.69 -0.02 -6.88
CA VAL A 30 -22.07 -1.42 -6.73
C VAL A 30 -22.03 -1.80 -5.25
N LEU A 31 -22.94 -2.70 -4.84
CA LEU A 31 -22.88 -3.36 -3.53
C LEU A 31 -21.98 -4.58 -3.66
N VAL A 32 -20.90 -4.61 -2.92
CA VAL A 32 -19.96 -5.74 -2.91
C VAL A 32 -20.08 -6.51 -1.59
N GLN A 33 -20.38 -7.80 -1.68
CA GLN A 33 -20.19 -8.72 -0.57
C GLN A 33 -18.69 -8.98 -0.41
N VAL A 34 -18.11 -8.48 0.66
CA VAL A 34 -16.66 -8.57 0.92
C VAL A 34 -16.28 -10.02 1.23
N LYS A 35 -15.19 -10.48 0.62
CA LYS A 35 -14.58 -11.79 0.84
C LYS A 35 -13.20 -11.68 1.47
N ALA A 36 -12.51 -10.56 1.24
CA ALA A 36 -11.23 -10.26 1.86
C ALA A 36 -11.03 -8.74 2.00
N ILE A 37 -10.38 -8.35 3.07
CA ILE A 37 -10.01 -6.98 3.43
C ILE A 37 -8.51 -6.98 3.67
N ALA A 38 -7.77 -6.02 3.10
CA ALA A 38 -6.38 -5.84 3.46
C ALA A 38 -6.19 -4.58 4.31
N ILE A 39 -5.36 -4.70 5.36
CA ILE A 39 -5.02 -3.54 6.18
C ILE A 39 -3.68 -2.93 5.76
N ASN A 40 -3.54 -1.64 6.02
CA ASN A 40 -2.37 -0.84 5.69
C ASN A 40 -1.91 -0.01 6.91
N PRO A 41 -0.64 0.44 6.94
CA PRO A 41 -0.16 1.32 8.02
C PRO A 41 -0.98 2.61 8.17
N VAL A 42 -1.56 3.12 7.08
CA VAL A 42 -2.44 4.31 7.11
C VAL A 42 -3.71 4.08 7.92
N ASP A 43 -4.28 2.89 7.91
CA ASP A 43 -5.46 2.54 8.72
C ASP A 43 -5.16 2.70 10.22
N ALA A 44 -4.00 2.19 10.65
CA ALA A 44 -3.56 2.33 12.04
C ALA A 44 -3.18 3.78 12.39
N PHE A 45 -2.68 4.55 11.43
CA PHE A 45 -2.39 5.97 11.60
C PHE A 45 -3.67 6.78 11.77
N VAL A 46 -4.68 6.56 10.92
CA VAL A 46 -5.99 7.22 10.99
C VAL A 46 -6.72 6.85 12.28
N ARG A 47 -6.72 5.56 12.67
CA ARG A 47 -7.36 5.10 13.91
C ARG A 47 -6.85 5.84 15.15
N ARG A 48 -5.56 6.18 15.22
CA ARG A 48 -4.91 6.75 16.42
C ARG A 48 -4.69 8.26 16.39
N ASN A 49 -5.08 8.94 15.31
CA ASN A 49 -4.76 10.37 15.12
C ASN A 49 -5.98 11.13 14.63
N GLN A 50 -6.46 12.07 15.45
CA GLN A 50 -7.64 12.89 15.15
C GLN A 50 -7.50 13.66 13.83
N ALA A 51 -6.36 14.34 13.62
CA ALA A 51 -6.15 15.12 12.40
C ALA A 51 -6.09 14.23 11.15
N ALA A 52 -5.54 13.01 11.28
CA ALA A 52 -5.54 12.04 10.18
C ALA A 52 -6.95 11.51 9.89
N LEU A 53 -7.77 11.27 10.92
CA LEU A 53 -9.15 10.86 10.74
C LEU A 53 -9.95 11.96 10.01
N GLU A 54 -9.79 13.22 10.40
CA GLU A 54 -10.44 14.35 9.74
C GLU A 54 -9.97 14.54 8.29
N MET A 55 -8.68 14.38 8.02
CA MET A 55 -8.07 14.70 6.73
C MET A 55 -8.11 13.54 5.74
N ILE A 56 -7.85 12.30 6.19
CA ILE A 56 -7.72 11.12 5.31
C ILE A 56 -9.03 10.36 5.20
N TYR A 57 -9.72 10.11 6.33
CA TYR A 57 -11.06 9.51 6.32
C TYR A 57 -12.14 10.51 5.90
N ALA A 58 -11.83 11.81 5.92
CA ALA A 58 -12.75 12.91 5.60
C ALA A 58 -13.99 12.92 6.52
N LEU A 59 -13.75 12.86 7.83
CA LEU A 59 -14.78 12.87 8.86
C LEU A 59 -15.65 14.13 8.73
N LYS A 60 -16.97 13.97 8.67
CA LYS A 60 -17.94 15.06 8.54
C LYS A 60 -18.53 15.48 9.88
N GLY A 61 -18.49 14.57 10.87
CA GLY A 61 -18.98 14.80 12.23
C GLY A 61 -20.43 14.42 12.44
N ASP A 62 -21.09 13.86 11.45
CA ASP A 62 -22.46 13.33 11.49
C ASP A 62 -22.56 11.82 11.29
N GLU A 63 -21.41 11.11 11.27
CA GLU A 63 -21.36 9.68 11.10
C GLU A 63 -21.95 8.96 12.32
N GLU A 64 -22.94 8.11 12.11
CA GLU A 64 -23.46 7.21 13.15
C GLU A 64 -22.40 6.17 13.57
N ASN A 65 -21.59 5.74 12.62
CA ASN A 65 -20.51 4.77 12.82
C ASN A 65 -19.29 5.14 11.97
N ILE A 66 -18.10 5.15 12.58
CA ILE A 66 -16.84 5.30 11.87
C ILE A 66 -16.31 3.89 11.56
N ILE A 67 -16.30 3.51 10.28
CA ILE A 67 -15.80 2.24 9.79
C ILE A 67 -14.60 2.53 8.90
N LEU A 68 -13.43 2.06 9.29
CA LEU A 68 -12.18 2.32 8.55
C LEU A 68 -11.99 1.35 7.38
N GLY A 69 -10.82 1.46 6.71
CA GLY A 69 -10.37 0.58 5.65
C GLY A 69 -10.78 1.03 4.25
N TRP A 70 -9.97 0.64 3.26
CA TRP A 70 -10.14 1.05 1.85
C TRP A 70 -9.91 -0.08 0.85
N ASP A 71 -9.30 -1.19 1.25
CA ASP A 71 -8.88 -2.29 0.38
C ASP A 71 -9.80 -3.49 0.51
N VAL A 72 -10.47 -3.88 -0.57
CA VAL A 72 -11.35 -5.06 -0.57
C VAL A 72 -11.20 -5.91 -1.83
N ALA A 73 -11.60 -7.16 -1.69
CA ALA A 73 -12.01 -8.03 -2.80
C ALA A 73 -13.30 -8.75 -2.43
N GLY A 74 -14.22 -8.90 -3.37
CA GLY A 74 -15.53 -9.50 -3.08
C GLY A 74 -16.35 -9.74 -4.33
N ILE A 75 -17.66 -9.98 -4.13
CA ILE A 75 -18.62 -10.33 -5.17
C ILE A 75 -19.68 -9.24 -5.24
N VAL A 76 -19.94 -8.73 -6.43
CA VAL A 76 -21.02 -7.77 -6.68
C VAL A 76 -22.38 -8.46 -6.43
N THR A 77 -23.19 -7.89 -5.56
CA THR A 77 -24.54 -8.41 -5.22
C THR A 77 -25.65 -7.52 -5.72
N GLU A 78 -25.39 -6.21 -5.91
CA GLU A 78 -26.34 -5.24 -6.45
C GLU A 78 -25.58 -4.18 -7.26
N VAL A 79 -26.22 -3.62 -8.27
CA VAL A 79 -25.65 -2.56 -9.13
C VAL A 79 -26.57 -1.36 -9.20
N GLY A 80 -26.01 -0.16 -9.14
CA GLY A 80 -26.73 1.09 -9.30
C GLY A 80 -27.24 1.29 -10.75
N SER A 81 -28.20 2.19 -10.93
CA SER A 81 -28.90 2.38 -12.22
C SER A 81 -28.00 2.89 -13.35
N ALA A 82 -26.88 3.54 -13.05
CA ALA A 82 -25.91 4.06 -14.02
C ALA A 82 -24.69 3.16 -14.19
N VAL A 83 -24.57 2.06 -13.44
CA VAL A 83 -23.44 1.12 -13.55
C VAL A 83 -23.48 0.39 -14.89
N THR A 84 -22.36 0.36 -15.57
CA THR A 84 -22.19 -0.25 -16.89
C THR A 84 -21.09 -1.31 -16.95
N LYS A 85 -20.12 -1.25 -16.02
CA LYS A 85 -18.91 -2.11 -16.04
C LYS A 85 -19.14 -3.47 -15.38
N PHE A 86 -20.07 -3.56 -14.44
CA PHE A 86 -20.27 -4.74 -13.63
C PHE A 86 -21.73 -5.22 -13.61
N LYS A 87 -21.89 -6.49 -13.28
CA LYS A 87 -23.19 -7.13 -13.01
C LYS A 87 -23.11 -7.96 -11.73
N THR A 88 -24.25 -8.30 -11.17
CA THR A 88 -24.38 -9.24 -10.05
C THR A 88 -23.66 -10.55 -10.36
N GLY A 89 -22.83 -11.00 -9.41
CA GLY A 89 -22.01 -12.20 -9.51
C GLY A 89 -20.57 -11.94 -9.97
N ASP A 90 -20.25 -10.77 -10.46
CA ASP A 90 -18.86 -10.43 -10.84
C ASP A 90 -17.97 -10.39 -9.60
N GLU A 91 -16.80 -11.00 -9.70
CA GLU A 91 -15.76 -10.95 -8.68
C GLU A 91 -14.87 -9.73 -8.93
N VAL A 92 -14.77 -8.85 -7.94
CA VAL A 92 -14.08 -7.54 -8.08
C VAL A 92 -13.10 -7.30 -6.94
N PHE A 93 -12.16 -6.39 -7.17
CA PHE A 93 -11.29 -5.88 -6.13
C PHE A 93 -10.87 -4.43 -6.41
N GLY A 94 -10.49 -3.70 -5.36
CA GLY A 94 -10.03 -2.33 -5.49
C GLY A 94 -9.68 -1.68 -4.16
N ASN A 95 -9.04 -0.53 -4.27
CA ASN A 95 -8.88 0.47 -3.22
C ASN A 95 -9.75 1.65 -3.64
N PHE A 96 -10.76 1.99 -2.86
CA PHE A 96 -11.75 2.99 -3.28
C PHE A 96 -12.01 4.05 -2.23
N ASN A 97 -12.52 5.20 -2.68
CA ASN A 97 -12.78 6.37 -1.85
C ASN A 97 -11.57 6.80 -0.98
N PHE A 98 -10.35 6.60 -1.44
CA PHE A 98 -9.15 7.08 -0.78
C PHE A 98 -8.72 8.41 -1.44
N ILE A 99 -8.74 9.56 -0.80
CA ILE A 99 -9.04 9.97 0.57
C ILE A 99 -10.56 10.10 0.73
N GLY A 100 -11.13 9.47 1.77
CA GLY A 100 -12.56 9.47 2.02
C GLY A 100 -13.03 8.24 2.79
N GLN A 101 -14.34 8.01 2.79
CA GLN A 101 -14.99 6.96 3.56
C GLN A 101 -15.34 5.76 2.64
N ALA A 102 -14.45 4.76 2.58
CA ALA A 102 -14.74 3.50 1.90
C ALA A 102 -15.49 2.50 2.81
N ASN A 103 -15.31 2.62 4.13
CA ASN A 103 -15.97 1.77 5.12
C ASN A 103 -15.71 0.26 4.89
N ALA A 104 -14.45 -0.08 4.51
CA ALA A 104 -14.12 -1.43 4.04
C ALA A 104 -14.08 -2.51 5.13
N TYR A 105 -14.05 -2.13 6.41
CA TYR A 105 -14.02 -3.08 7.51
C TYR A 105 -15.42 -3.64 7.81
N ALA A 106 -16.07 -4.23 6.82
CA ALA A 106 -17.44 -4.68 6.88
C ALA A 106 -17.71 -5.90 5.97
N GLU A 107 -18.85 -6.59 6.18
CA GLU A 107 -19.32 -7.69 5.31
C GLU A 107 -19.77 -7.20 3.93
N PHE A 108 -20.22 -5.95 3.81
CA PHE A 108 -20.63 -5.33 2.55
C PHE A 108 -20.14 -3.89 2.46
N VAL A 109 -19.85 -3.46 1.24
CA VAL A 109 -19.45 -2.09 0.94
C VAL A 109 -20.16 -1.56 -0.30
N ALA A 110 -20.43 -0.26 -0.34
CA ALA A 110 -20.84 0.46 -1.55
C ALA A 110 -19.60 1.09 -2.18
N ALA A 111 -19.28 0.69 -3.40
CA ALA A 111 -18.06 1.14 -4.07
C ALA A 111 -18.35 1.71 -5.46
N PRO A 112 -17.71 2.84 -5.87
CA PRO A 112 -17.81 3.38 -7.21
C PRO A 112 -17.30 2.39 -8.25
N GLU A 113 -18.04 2.21 -9.36
CA GLU A 113 -17.61 1.29 -10.44
C GLU A 113 -16.26 1.69 -11.06
N GLU A 114 -15.88 2.95 -10.95
CA GLU A 114 -14.64 3.49 -11.53
C GLU A 114 -13.39 3.17 -10.71
N GLU A 115 -13.56 2.69 -9.48
CA GLU A 115 -12.47 2.38 -8.55
C GLU A 115 -12.33 0.87 -8.29
N LEU A 116 -13.05 0.05 -9.05
CA LEU A 116 -12.98 -1.41 -9.01
C LEU A 116 -12.57 -1.99 -10.35
N VAL A 117 -11.97 -3.18 -10.31
CA VAL A 117 -11.68 -4.00 -11.50
C VAL A 117 -12.12 -5.45 -11.27
N ILE A 118 -12.31 -6.19 -12.37
CA ILE A 118 -12.58 -7.64 -12.31
C ILE A 118 -11.37 -8.34 -11.69
N LYS A 119 -11.63 -9.17 -10.69
CA LYS A 119 -10.63 -10.04 -10.09
C LYS A 119 -10.28 -11.17 -11.08
N PRO A 120 -8.99 -11.40 -11.41
CA PRO A 120 -8.62 -12.53 -12.24
C PRO A 120 -9.06 -13.86 -11.61
N ALA A 121 -9.59 -14.78 -12.43
CA ALA A 121 -10.18 -16.04 -11.95
C ALA A 121 -9.17 -16.94 -11.21
N ASN A 122 -7.89 -16.84 -11.55
CA ASN A 122 -6.78 -17.59 -10.92
C ASN A 122 -6.17 -16.91 -9.70
N VAL A 123 -6.70 -15.77 -9.25
CA VAL A 123 -6.24 -15.04 -8.08
C VAL A 123 -7.27 -15.18 -6.97
N SER A 124 -6.84 -15.51 -5.74
CA SER A 124 -7.76 -15.58 -4.59
C SER A 124 -8.22 -14.18 -4.17
N PHE A 125 -9.33 -14.09 -3.44
CA PHE A 125 -9.83 -12.81 -2.89
C PHE A 125 -8.80 -12.17 -1.95
N GLU A 126 -8.14 -12.98 -1.13
CA GLU A 126 -7.13 -12.52 -0.18
C GLU A 126 -5.92 -11.91 -0.91
N ALA A 127 -5.45 -12.59 -1.97
CA ALA A 127 -4.35 -12.09 -2.78
C ALA A 127 -4.72 -10.80 -3.53
N ALA A 128 -5.93 -10.73 -4.06
CA ALA A 128 -6.44 -9.56 -4.77
C ALA A 128 -6.60 -8.36 -3.82
N ALA A 129 -7.24 -8.54 -2.65
CA ALA A 129 -7.36 -7.47 -1.65
C ALA A 129 -5.97 -6.97 -1.19
N GLY A 130 -5.01 -7.88 -0.98
CA GLY A 130 -3.64 -7.53 -0.59
C GLY A 130 -2.89 -6.71 -1.63
N ALA A 131 -3.25 -6.83 -2.90
CA ALA A 131 -2.55 -6.19 -4.01
C ALA A 131 -3.09 -4.78 -4.38
N THR A 132 -4.08 -4.28 -3.70
CA THR A 132 -4.69 -2.98 -3.98
C THR A 132 -3.75 -1.82 -3.63
N MET A 133 -3.95 -1.11 -2.52
CA MET A 133 -3.13 0.06 -2.14
C MET A 133 -1.62 -0.22 -2.19
N ALA A 134 -1.18 -1.39 -1.72
CA ALA A 134 0.25 -1.67 -1.60
C ALA A 134 0.94 -1.84 -2.97
N ALA A 135 0.36 -2.60 -3.90
CA ALA A 135 0.92 -2.75 -5.24
C ALA A 135 0.78 -1.47 -6.07
N LEU A 136 -0.35 -0.75 -5.94
CA LEU A 136 -0.54 0.56 -6.57
C LEU A 136 0.50 1.58 -6.09
N THR A 137 0.86 1.56 -4.79
CA THR A 137 1.91 2.43 -4.25
C THR A 137 3.28 2.10 -4.86
N ALA A 138 3.62 0.81 -4.95
CA ALA A 138 4.86 0.38 -5.62
C ALA A 138 4.87 0.77 -7.10
N TRP A 139 3.75 0.58 -7.80
CA TRP A 139 3.56 0.97 -9.20
C TRP A 139 3.72 2.47 -9.42
N ALA A 140 3.05 3.28 -8.61
CA ALA A 140 3.15 4.74 -8.68
C ALA A 140 4.60 5.22 -8.46
N SER A 141 5.30 4.62 -7.51
CA SER A 141 6.69 4.94 -7.19
C SER A 141 7.66 4.56 -8.32
N LEU A 142 7.61 3.30 -8.76
CA LEU A 142 8.59 2.76 -9.68
C LEU A 142 8.25 3.01 -11.15
N VAL A 143 6.98 2.82 -11.53
CA VAL A 143 6.59 2.88 -12.95
C VAL A 143 6.21 4.30 -13.34
N LYS A 144 5.34 4.96 -12.58
CA LYS A 144 4.84 6.29 -12.95
C LYS A 144 5.84 7.39 -12.65
N PHE A 145 6.44 7.40 -11.48
CA PHE A 145 7.37 8.44 -11.08
C PHE A 145 8.79 8.13 -11.53
N ALA A 146 9.38 7.04 -11.07
CA ALA A 146 10.77 6.73 -11.37
C ALA A 146 10.99 6.22 -12.80
N LYS A 147 9.93 5.76 -13.50
CA LYS A 147 9.98 5.25 -14.87
C LYS A 147 11.02 4.15 -15.03
N VAL A 148 10.94 3.18 -14.11
CA VAL A 148 11.84 2.02 -14.09
C VAL A 148 11.94 1.35 -15.46
N LYS A 149 13.14 0.98 -15.84
CA LYS A 149 13.43 0.28 -17.09
C LYS A 149 14.47 -0.81 -16.90
N LYS A 150 14.64 -1.62 -17.93
CA LYS A 150 15.66 -2.67 -17.98
C LYS A 150 17.04 -2.11 -17.65
N ASP A 151 17.78 -2.89 -16.86
CA ASP A 151 19.15 -2.65 -16.42
C ASP A 151 19.32 -1.47 -15.43
N ASP A 152 18.23 -0.81 -14.99
CA ASP A 152 18.31 0.14 -13.88
C ASP A 152 18.72 -0.60 -12.59
N LYS A 153 19.67 -0.04 -11.85
CA LYS A 153 20.06 -0.52 -10.51
C LYS A 153 19.17 0.16 -9.47
N ILE A 154 18.37 -0.63 -8.77
CA ILE A 154 17.35 -0.15 -7.84
C ILE A 154 17.62 -0.65 -6.43
N ILE A 155 17.63 0.25 -5.46
CA ILE A 155 17.60 -0.11 -4.03
C ILE A 155 16.17 0.01 -3.53
N ILE A 156 15.67 -1.04 -2.88
CA ILE A 156 14.35 -1.07 -2.26
C ILE A 156 14.52 -1.21 -0.75
N TYR A 157 14.36 -0.11 -0.03
CA TYR A 157 14.33 -0.12 1.43
C TYR A 157 12.96 -0.57 1.93
N GLY A 158 12.95 -1.48 2.92
CA GLY A 158 11.73 -2.13 3.39
C GLY A 158 11.23 -3.22 2.45
N ALA A 159 12.15 -3.91 1.75
CA ALA A 159 11.87 -4.90 0.70
C ALA A 159 10.96 -6.06 1.13
N SER A 160 10.92 -6.43 2.42
CA SER A 160 10.05 -7.48 2.95
C SER A 160 8.65 -6.99 3.35
N GLY A 161 8.42 -5.67 3.37
CA GLY A 161 7.16 -5.09 3.85
C GLY A 161 6.02 -5.13 2.83
N GLY A 162 4.87 -4.58 3.24
CA GLY A 162 3.64 -4.61 2.43
C GLY A 162 3.77 -3.99 1.05
N VAL A 163 4.46 -2.87 0.89
CA VAL A 163 4.74 -2.26 -0.42
C VAL A 163 6.02 -2.83 -1.03
N GLY A 164 7.07 -3.01 -0.21
CA GLY A 164 8.39 -3.42 -0.68
C GLY A 164 8.41 -4.76 -1.42
N HIS A 165 7.61 -5.75 -0.97
CA HIS A 165 7.59 -7.05 -1.65
C HIS A 165 6.97 -6.98 -3.06
N TYR A 166 6.03 -6.06 -3.32
CA TYR A 166 5.56 -5.76 -4.68
C TYR A 166 6.58 -4.94 -5.46
N ALA A 167 7.24 -3.99 -4.80
CA ALA A 167 8.25 -3.16 -5.45
C ALA A 167 9.40 -4.01 -6.02
N VAL A 168 9.88 -5.03 -5.28
CA VAL A 168 10.88 -5.99 -5.77
C VAL A 168 10.38 -6.69 -7.04
N GLN A 169 9.18 -7.27 -7.00
CA GLN A 169 8.63 -8.04 -8.11
C GLN A 169 8.34 -7.14 -9.33
N ILE A 170 7.76 -5.95 -9.14
CA ILE A 170 7.51 -4.98 -10.20
C ILE A 170 8.84 -4.54 -10.85
N ALA A 171 9.86 -4.19 -10.07
CA ALA A 171 11.16 -3.83 -10.61
C ALA A 171 11.78 -4.96 -11.44
N LYS A 172 11.66 -6.20 -10.98
CA LYS A 172 12.12 -7.40 -11.70
C LYS A 172 11.35 -7.63 -12.99
N HIS A 173 10.03 -7.42 -13.00
CA HIS A 173 9.22 -7.49 -14.22
C HIS A 173 9.74 -6.54 -15.32
N PHE A 174 10.18 -5.34 -14.95
CA PHE A 174 10.80 -4.39 -15.89
C PHE A 174 12.28 -4.67 -16.20
N GLY A 175 12.85 -5.76 -15.67
CA GLY A 175 14.22 -6.18 -15.95
C GLY A 175 15.30 -5.38 -15.20
N ALA A 176 14.96 -4.74 -14.09
CA ALA A 176 15.91 -4.03 -13.25
C ALA A 176 16.81 -4.97 -12.45
N TYR A 177 17.99 -4.48 -12.06
CA TYR A 177 18.84 -5.09 -11.05
C TYR A 177 18.42 -4.59 -9.67
N VAL A 178 17.91 -5.49 -8.84
CA VAL A 178 17.24 -5.14 -7.59
C VAL A 178 18.08 -5.50 -6.37
N ILE A 179 18.34 -4.50 -5.54
CA ILE A 179 18.99 -4.61 -4.22
C ILE A 179 17.91 -4.47 -3.16
N GLY A 180 17.59 -5.56 -2.48
CA GLY A 180 16.61 -5.56 -1.39
C GLY A 180 17.24 -5.26 -0.04
N VAL A 181 16.66 -4.33 0.72
CA VAL A 181 17.11 -3.99 2.08
C VAL A 181 16.01 -4.30 3.07
N ALA A 182 16.30 -5.22 4.00
CA ALA A 182 15.38 -5.64 5.07
C ALA A 182 16.18 -6.16 6.27
N SER A 183 15.51 -6.70 7.32
CA SER A 183 16.20 -7.44 8.39
C SER A 183 16.72 -8.79 7.88
N GLY A 184 17.85 -9.26 8.44
CA GLY A 184 18.52 -10.48 8.02
C GLY A 184 17.61 -11.72 8.00
N ASP A 185 16.63 -11.81 8.92
CA ASP A 185 15.65 -12.88 8.98
C ASP A 185 14.79 -12.99 7.71
N ASN A 186 14.69 -11.91 6.94
CA ASN A 186 13.88 -11.86 5.71
C ASN A 186 14.70 -12.04 4.42
N LYS A 187 15.98 -12.43 4.53
CA LYS A 187 16.89 -12.56 3.38
C LYS A 187 16.35 -13.50 2.31
N ASP A 188 16.03 -14.73 2.72
CA ASP A 188 15.57 -15.77 1.77
C ASP A 188 14.25 -15.39 1.12
N PHE A 189 13.36 -14.73 1.88
CA PHE A 189 12.11 -14.20 1.34
C PHE A 189 12.36 -13.14 0.26
N VAL A 190 13.19 -12.13 0.54
CA VAL A 190 13.47 -11.03 -0.40
C VAL A 190 14.18 -11.53 -1.66
N LEU A 191 15.14 -12.44 -1.52
CA LEU A 191 15.80 -13.10 -2.66
C LEU A 191 14.82 -13.97 -3.46
N GLY A 192 13.90 -14.66 -2.76
CA GLY A 192 12.82 -15.45 -3.37
C GLY A 192 11.81 -14.61 -4.16
N LEU A 193 11.68 -13.32 -3.90
CA LEU A 193 10.91 -12.37 -4.71
C LEU A 193 11.63 -11.97 -6.01
N GLY A 194 12.89 -12.34 -6.16
CA GLY A 194 13.72 -12.07 -7.33
C GLY A 194 14.77 -10.96 -7.14
N ALA A 195 14.98 -10.44 -5.92
CA ALA A 195 16.07 -9.50 -5.67
C ALA A 195 17.42 -10.16 -6.01
N ASP A 196 18.32 -9.40 -6.67
CA ASP A 196 19.63 -9.86 -7.11
C ASP A 196 20.67 -9.80 -5.98
N GLU A 197 20.51 -8.80 -5.07
CA GLU A 197 21.32 -8.63 -3.87
C GLU A 197 20.45 -8.33 -2.66
N PHE A 198 21.00 -8.61 -1.47
CA PHE A 198 20.35 -8.35 -0.19
C PHE A 198 21.30 -7.71 0.81
N PHE A 199 20.80 -6.68 1.52
CA PHE A 199 21.50 -6.06 2.64
C PHE A 199 20.64 -6.14 3.91
N ASP A 200 21.27 -6.61 5.00
CA ASP A 200 20.70 -6.54 6.34
C ASP A 200 21.01 -5.19 6.97
N TYR A 201 20.01 -4.30 7.07
CA TYR A 201 20.17 -2.96 7.62
C TYR A 201 20.60 -2.93 9.10
N LYS A 202 20.48 -4.06 9.83
CA LYS A 202 20.94 -4.18 11.23
C LYS A 202 22.45 -4.34 11.34
N THR A 203 23.09 -4.87 10.33
CA THR A 203 24.52 -5.22 10.33
C THR A 203 25.34 -4.52 9.26
N GLN A 204 24.69 -3.95 8.24
CA GLN A 204 25.34 -3.35 7.08
C GLN A 204 24.74 -1.96 6.78
N LYS A 205 25.59 -1.03 6.41
CA LYS A 205 25.20 0.26 5.85
C LYS A 205 25.33 0.18 4.33
N VAL A 206 24.23 0.28 3.62
CA VAL A 206 24.18 0.13 2.16
C VAL A 206 25.10 1.16 1.47
N GLU A 207 25.16 2.38 2.02
CA GLU A 207 25.97 3.48 1.51
C GLU A 207 27.49 3.25 1.60
N ASP A 208 27.95 2.26 2.33
CA ASP A 208 29.37 1.87 2.37
C ASP A 208 29.75 0.98 1.16
N PHE A 209 28.78 0.41 0.47
CA PHE A 209 28.96 -0.55 -0.63
C PHE A 209 28.42 -0.05 -1.97
N ILE A 210 27.33 0.72 -1.96
CA ILE A 210 26.60 1.17 -3.15
C ILE A 210 26.59 2.69 -3.22
N ASN A 211 26.93 3.24 -4.39
CA ASN A 211 26.91 4.68 -4.66
C ASN A 211 26.48 5.03 -6.10
N ASP A 212 26.00 4.04 -6.84
CA ASP A 212 25.73 4.10 -8.27
C ASP A 212 24.29 3.69 -8.64
N ALA A 213 23.38 3.63 -7.65
CA ALA A 213 21.98 3.28 -7.90
C ALA A 213 21.29 4.33 -8.78
N ASP A 214 20.52 3.87 -9.75
CA ASP A 214 19.64 4.70 -10.60
C ASP A 214 18.44 5.21 -9.81
N ILE A 215 17.84 4.32 -9.03
CA ILE A 215 16.59 4.56 -8.31
C ILE A 215 16.74 4.04 -6.88
N VAL A 216 16.25 4.81 -5.93
CA VAL A 216 15.96 4.35 -4.56
C VAL A 216 14.46 4.46 -4.34
N HIS A 217 13.84 3.32 -3.99
CA HIS A 217 12.48 3.26 -3.46
C HIS A 217 12.55 3.11 -1.95
N ASP A 218 12.01 4.09 -1.22
CA ASP A 218 12.03 4.11 0.23
C ASP A 218 10.64 3.92 0.81
N ALA A 219 10.44 2.77 1.48
CA ALA A 219 9.21 2.39 2.17
C ALA A 219 9.40 2.28 3.70
N VAL A 220 10.45 2.91 4.26
CA VAL A 220 10.78 2.80 5.67
C VAL A 220 10.34 4.04 6.45
N TRP A 221 9.47 3.83 7.43
CA TRP A 221 9.12 4.86 8.39
C TRP A 221 10.09 4.85 9.58
N VAL A 222 10.83 5.95 9.76
CA VAL A 222 11.68 6.18 10.93
C VAL A 222 11.20 7.45 11.64
N GLU A 223 10.73 7.33 12.87
CA GLU A 223 10.17 8.44 13.64
C GLU A 223 11.17 9.61 13.84
N ALA A 224 12.47 9.30 13.89
CA ALA A 224 13.53 10.29 14.04
C ALA A 224 13.76 11.15 12.79
N ASP A 225 13.31 10.72 11.62
CA ASP A 225 13.57 11.40 10.34
C ASP A 225 12.64 12.59 10.09
N VAL A 226 11.59 12.76 10.90
CA VAL A 226 10.58 13.82 10.69
C VAL A 226 11.13 15.23 10.94
N ASN A 227 12.22 15.36 11.70
CA ASN A 227 12.77 16.65 12.13
C ASN A 227 14.30 16.80 12.01
N SER A 228 15.02 15.88 11.36
CA SER A 228 16.47 15.94 11.26
C SER A 228 16.94 15.80 9.82
N THR A 229 17.71 16.79 9.34
CA THR A 229 18.30 16.81 7.99
C THR A 229 19.69 16.16 7.95
N GLU A 230 20.30 15.83 9.09
CA GLU A 230 21.63 15.24 9.17
C GLU A 230 21.57 13.84 9.77
N ASP A 231 22.25 12.88 9.14
CA ASP A 231 22.35 11.46 9.52
C ASP A 231 21.01 10.67 9.51
N THR A 232 19.99 11.18 8.85
CA THR A 232 18.73 10.48 8.68
C THR A 232 18.90 9.30 7.71
N HIS A 233 17.97 8.34 7.76
CA HIS A 233 17.87 7.27 6.77
C HIS A 233 17.79 7.84 5.34
N LEU A 234 16.96 8.85 5.13
CA LEU A 234 16.77 9.50 3.83
C LEU A 234 18.07 10.18 3.36
N ALA A 235 18.81 10.87 4.26
CA ALA A 235 20.10 11.49 3.94
C ALA A 235 21.17 10.46 3.56
N ARG A 236 21.19 9.30 4.24
CA ARG A 236 22.07 8.18 3.87
C ARG A 236 21.71 7.60 2.50
N SER A 237 20.41 7.51 2.18
CA SER A 237 19.94 7.04 0.88
C SER A 237 20.47 7.90 -0.29
N LEU A 238 20.64 9.23 -0.12
CA LEU A 238 21.25 10.07 -1.16
C LEU A 238 22.68 9.68 -1.51
N LYS A 239 23.44 9.09 -0.55
CA LYS A 239 24.81 8.65 -0.80
C LYS A 239 24.86 7.47 -1.77
N THR A 240 23.82 6.62 -1.76
CA THR A 240 23.73 5.42 -2.60
C THR A 240 23.37 5.73 -4.06
N ILE A 241 22.84 6.91 -4.34
CA ILE A 241 22.29 7.28 -5.65
C ILE A 241 23.37 7.93 -6.51
N LYS A 242 23.45 7.54 -7.79
CA LYS A 242 24.31 8.17 -8.79
C LYS A 242 23.85 9.60 -9.12
N LYS A 243 24.71 10.37 -9.79
CA LYS A 243 24.34 11.69 -10.33
C LYS A 243 23.17 11.56 -11.32
N GLY A 244 22.12 12.36 -11.13
CA GLY A 244 20.92 12.36 -11.96
C GLY A 244 19.92 11.24 -11.65
N GLY A 245 20.15 10.46 -10.59
CA GLY A 245 19.22 9.39 -10.18
C GLY A 245 17.98 9.90 -9.44
N ILE A 246 17.19 8.99 -8.92
CA ILE A 246 15.86 9.25 -8.37
C ILE A 246 15.74 8.67 -6.96
N LEU A 247 15.21 9.46 -6.03
CA LEU A 247 14.74 9.02 -4.72
C LEU A 247 13.20 9.16 -4.64
N SER A 248 12.53 8.04 -4.56
CA SER A 248 11.09 7.97 -4.36
C SER A 248 10.78 7.49 -2.94
N SER A 249 10.30 8.36 -2.07
CA SER A 249 9.79 7.98 -0.75
C SER A 249 8.27 7.86 -0.80
N ILE A 250 7.73 6.84 -0.13
CA ILE A 250 6.28 6.66 0.01
C ILE A 250 5.81 6.99 1.43
N VAL A 251 6.71 7.29 2.33
CA VAL A 251 6.43 7.44 3.77
C VAL A 251 6.82 8.83 4.27
N VAL A 252 8.06 9.24 4.02
CA VAL A 252 8.61 10.51 4.52
C VAL A 252 8.30 11.65 3.54
N TYR A 253 7.94 12.83 4.07
CA TYR A 253 7.84 14.07 3.29
C TYR A 253 9.20 14.78 3.32
N PRO A 254 10.02 14.67 2.25
CA PRO A 254 11.25 15.45 2.17
C PRO A 254 10.90 16.94 2.16
N ASP A 255 11.54 17.71 3.02
CA ASP A 255 11.40 19.15 2.99
C ASP A 255 12.11 19.78 1.79
N GLN A 256 11.81 21.05 1.51
CA GLN A 256 12.39 21.74 0.36
C GLN A 256 13.91 21.86 0.45
N GLN A 257 14.46 22.02 1.65
CA GLN A 257 15.92 22.11 1.86
C GLN A 257 16.61 20.81 1.48
N PHE A 258 16.03 19.65 1.84
CA PHE A 258 16.55 18.34 1.46
C PHE A 258 16.50 18.14 -0.06
N ILE A 259 15.38 18.52 -0.70
CA ILE A 259 15.20 18.42 -2.16
C ILE A 259 16.26 19.31 -2.88
N ASP A 260 16.43 20.54 -2.45
CA ASP A 260 17.39 21.48 -3.05
C ASP A 260 18.84 21.00 -2.88
N LYS A 261 19.17 20.44 -1.72
CA LYS A 261 20.49 19.85 -1.46
C LYS A 261 20.75 18.66 -2.38
N ALA A 262 19.81 17.73 -2.48
CA ALA A 262 19.92 16.54 -3.36
C ALA A 262 20.14 16.95 -4.83
N LYS A 263 19.40 17.97 -5.28
CA LYS A 263 19.54 18.53 -6.62
C LYS A 263 20.87 19.23 -6.83
N ALA A 264 21.34 20.05 -5.88
CA ALA A 264 22.60 20.79 -5.99
C ALA A 264 23.81 19.86 -5.98
N GLU A 265 23.86 18.85 -5.11
CA GLU A 265 25.01 17.97 -4.94
C GLU A 265 25.17 16.96 -6.08
N LYS A 266 24.10 16.28 -6.47
CA LYS A 266 24.14 15.17 -7.44
C LYS A 266 23.06 15.26 -8.53
N ASN A 267 22.32 16.36 -8.63
CA ASN A 267 21.14 16.49 -9.53
C ASN A 267 20.13 15.35 -9.35
N ILE A 268 19.94 14.87 -8.11
CA ILE A 268 18.98 13.82 -7.77
C ILE A 268 17.58 14.42 -7.75
N THR A 269 16.62 13.71 -8.36
CA THR A 269 15.21 14.02 -8.27
C THR A 269 14.61 13.32 -7.04
N VAL A 270 14.01 14.08 -6.15
CA VAL A 270 13.41 13.56 -4.91
C VAL A 270 11.92 13.87 -4.89
N GLN A 271 11.08 12.88 -4.58
CA GLN A 271 9.66 13.09 -4.42
C GLN A 271 9.06 12.09 -3.43
N ARG A 272 8.08 12.57 -2.63
CA ARG A 272 7.14 11.67 -1.98
C ARG A 272 6.02 11.30 -2.96
N VAL A 273 5.82 10.01 -3.12
CA VAL A 273 4.78 9.47 -4.00
C VAL A 273 3.58 9.02 -3.16
N ASN A 274 2.41 9.47 -3.55
CA ASN A 274 1.13 9.05 -2.96
C ASN A 274 0.32 8.30 -3.99
N VAL A 275 -0.48 7.34 -3.53
CA VAL A 275 -1.58 6.79 -4.30
C VAL A 275 -2.82 7.60 -3.95
N THR A 276 -3.30 8.36 -4.91
CA THR A 276 -4.60 9.02 -4.84
C THR A 276 -5.34 8.67 -6.13
N PRO A 277 -6.67 8.45 -6.08
CA PRO A 277 -7.46 8.31 -7.29
C PRO A 277 -7.20 9.50 -8.23
N ASN A 278 -6.86 9.19 -9.46
CA ASN A 278 -6.62 10.14 -10.54
C ASN A 278 -7.04 9.48 -11.87
N ASP A 279 -6.97 10.21 -12.96
CA ASP A 279 -7.42 9.74 -14.30
C ASP A 279 -6.78 8.43 -14.77
N SER A 280 -5.64 8.03 -14.19
CA SER A 280 -4.97 6.78 -14.54
C SER A 280 -5.19 5.64 -13.52
N TYR A 281 -5.92 5.89 -12.43
CA TYR A 281 -6.09 4.91 -11.35
C TYR A 281 -6.63 3.57 -11.86
N LEU A 282 -7.70 3.62 -12.67
CA LEU A 282 -8.31 2.42 -13.23
C LEU A 282 -7.30 1.62 -14.07
N LYS A 283 -6.52 2.31 -14.92
CA LYS A 283 -5.51 1.66 -15.74
C LYS A 283 -4.37 1.06 -14.90
N ASP A 284 -3.98 1.74 -13.83
CA ASP A 284 -2.92 1.25 -12.95
C ASP A 284 -3.34 -0.04 -12.23
N ILE A 285 -4.59 -0.11 -11.72
CA ILE A 285 -5.09 -1.33 -11.06
C ILE A 285 -5.39 -2.46 -12.06
N GLU A 286 -5.79 -2.15 -13.31
CA GLU A 286 -5.87 -3.13 -14.39
C GLU A 286 -4.50 -3.75 -14.69
N ASN A 287 -3.44 -2.95 -14.78
CA ASN A 287 -2.08 -3.46 -14.95
C ASN A 287 -1.67 -4.39 -13.79
N ILE A 288 -2.01 -4.03 -12.55
CA ILE A 288 -1.79 -4.89 -11.38
C ILE A 288 -2.57 -6.21 -11.51
N ALA A 289 -3.82 -6.18 -11.96
CA ALA A 289 -4.63 -7.37 -12.21
C ALA A 289 -4.00 -8.27 -13.29
N GLU A 290 -3.48 -7.69 -14.37
CA GLU A 290 -2.77 -8.41 -15.42
C GLU A 290 -1.51 -9.11 -14.89
N LEU A 291 -0.69 -8.42 -14.09
CA LEU A 291 0.53 -8.98 -13.48
C LEU A 291 0.21 -10.10 -12.47
N LEU A 292 -0.84 -9.94 -11.66
CA LEU A 292 -1.33 -10.99 -10.76
C LEU A 292 -1.80 -12.22 -11.56
N SER A 293 -2.57 -12.00 -12.60
CA SER A 293 -3.09 -13.07 -13.48
C SER A 293 -1.97 -13.85 -14.17
N ALA A 294 -0.93 -13.14 -14.62
CA ALA A 294 0.25 -13.74 -15.23
C ALA A 294 1.19 -14.44 -14.22
N GLY A 295 0.98 -14.21 -12.91
CA GLY A 295 1.86 -14.71 -11.85
C GLY A 295 3.20 -13.97 -11.76
N GLU A 296 3.33 -12.83 -12.45
CA GLU A 296 4.52 -11.96 -12.45
C GLU A 296 4.69 -11.24 -11.11
N ILE A 297 3.59 -10.96 -10.42
CA ILE A 297 3.59 -10.53 -9.04
C ILE A 297 2.71 -11.43 -8.18
N LYS A 298 3.09 -11.63 -6.94
CA LYS A 298 2.38 -12.46 -5.97
C LYS A 298 2.24 -11.71 -4.65
N THR A 299 1.05 -11.80 -4.06
CA THR A 299 0.81 -11.31 -2.71
C THR A 299 1.35 -12.29 -1.68
N HIS A 300 2.28 -11.86 -0.85
CA HIS A 300 2.65 -12.62 0.35
C HIS A 300 1.74 -12.22 1.51
N ILE A 301 1.01 -13.19 2.05
CA ILE A 301 0.10 -13.00 3.17
C ILE A 301 0.75 -13.59 4.42
N SER A 302 1.18 -12.74 5.34
CA SER A 302 1.79 -13.18 6.60
C SER A 302 0.76 -13.61 7.63
N HIS A 303 -0.41 -12.97 7.62
CA HIS A 303 -1.48 -13.24 8.59
C HIS A 303 -2.84 -13.18 7.91
N LEU A 304 -3.67 -14.14 8.25
CA LEU A 304 -5.08 -14.21 7.86
C LEU A 304 -5.93 -14.30 9.14
N PHE A 305 -6.82 -13.36 9.33
CA PHE A 305 -7.68 -13.28 10.50
C PHE A 305 -9.15 -13.22 10.12
N PRO A 306 -10.07 -13.69 10.99
CA PRO A 306 -11.47 -13.31 10.86
C PRO A 306 -11.66 -11.81 11.12
N LEU A 307 -12.69 -11.21 10.54
CA LEU A 307 -13.02 -9.78 10.72
C LEU A 307 -13.06 -9.36 12.19
N ALA A 308 -13.57 -10.23 13.06
CA ALA A 308 -13.68 -9.98 14.51
C ALA A 308 -12.31 -9.76 15.20
N ASP A 309 -11.21 -10.23 14.62
CA ASP A 309 -9.86 -10.09 15.15
C ASP A 309 -9.14 -8.82 14.62
N MET A 310 -9.87 -7.82 14.12
CA MET A 310 -9.32 -6.58 13.57
C MET A 310 -8.35 -5.87 14.54
N ALA A 311 -8.67 -5.87 15.83
CA ALA A 311 -7.78 -5.28 16.84
C ALA A 311 -6.39 -5.93 16.84
N LYS A 312 -6.30 -7.27 16.80
CA LYS A 312 -5.03 -8.01 16.71
C LYS A 312 -4.25 -7.68 15.43
N ALA A 313 -4.96 -7.58 14.31
CA ALA A 313 -4.33 -7.20 13.04
C ALA A 313 -3.71 -5.79 13.11
N HIS A 314 -4.41 -4.84 13.75
CA HIS A 314 -3.89 -3.50 14.01
C HIS A 314 -2.72 -3.46 15.01
N GLU A 315 -2.69 -4.34 16.01
CA GLU A 315 -1.52 -4.51 16.89
C GLU A 315 -0.29 -4.94 16.10
N ILE A 316 -0.44 -5.92 15.20
CA ILE A 316 0.69 -6.43 14.41
C ILE A 316 1.20 -5.35 13.44
N ILE A 317 0.30 -4.66 12.70
CA ILE A 317 0.75 -3.68 11.70
C ILE A 317 1.46 -2.49 12.34
N GLN A 318 1.13 -2.14 13.58
CA GLN A 318 1.81 -1.08 14.34
C GLN A 318 3.25 -1.43 14.72
N THR A 319 3.59 -2.73 14.85
CA THR A 319 4.95 -3.14 15.15
C THR A 319 5.93 -2.90 14.02
N LYS A 320 5.42 -2.65 12.80
CA LYS A 320 6.20 -2.49 11.56
C LYS A 320 7.04 -3.72 11.18
N ASN A 321 6.73 -4.88 11.76
CA ASN A 321 7.46 -6.13 11.55
C ASN A 321 6.72 -7.12 10.65
N ALA A 322 5.56 -6.75 10.12
CA ALA A 322 4.82 -7.61 9.20
C ALA A 322 5.59 -7.81 7.89
N VAL A 323 5.72 -9.05 7.47
CA VAL A 323 6.28 -9.43 6.16
C VAL A 323 5.13 -9.55 5.16
N GLY A 324 5.14 -8.79 4.08
CA GLY A 324 4.00 -8.74 3.14
C GLY A 324 2.74 -8.13 3.75
N LYS A 325 1.60 -8.78 3.54
CA LYS A 325 0.26 -8.25 3.86
C LYS A 325 -0.43 -9.01 5.00
N ILE A 326 -1.28 -8.29 5.71
CA ILE A 326 -2.23 -8.82 6.70
C ILE A 326 -3.63 -8.71 6.10
N ILE A 327 -4.37 -9.82 6.09
CA ILE A 327 -5.68 -9.93 5.48
C ILE A 327 -6.71 -10.35 6.52
N LEU A 328 -7.92 -9.82 6.38
CA LEU A 328 -9.07 -10.25 7.18
C LEU A 328 -10.17 -10.76 6.27
N VAL A 329 -10.93 -11.72 6.79
CA VAL A 329 -12.09 -12.30 6.11
C VAL A 329 -13.34 -12.11 6.97
N PRO A 330 -14.44 -11.60 6.40
CA PRO A 330 -15.73 -11.44 7.10
C PRO A 330 -16.34 -12.74 7.60
#